data_9fe2fa2e43c93380ab018dd544fbc01e
#
_entry.id   9fe2fa2e43c93380ab018dd544fbc01e
#
_cell.length_a   1.000
_cell.length_b   1.000
_cell.length_c   1.000
_cell.angle_alpha   90.00
_cell.angle_beta   90.00
_cell.angle_gamma   90.00
#
_symmetry.space_group_name_H-M   'P 1'
#
loop_
_entity.id
_entity.type
_entity.pdbx_description
1 polymer ?
#
loop_
_entity_poly.entity_id
_entity_poly.type
_entity_poly.pdbx_seq_one_letter_code
_entity_poly.pdbx_strand_id
1 'polypeptide(L)'
;IRFIMDHRIFKVPVLGWLFKLAKAIPVAPQKEDPQAYQGAFDAAAQVLREGDLLCIFPEGGITNDGSLKEFKGGIMKILERAQADGVVAPVVPMALTNLWGSFFSRVEQGGAMVRPFRRGLFSRVGLNVGVASAPQDVQPETLRGRVQQLLGA
;
A
#
# COMPACT_ATOMS: atom_id res chain seq x y z
N ILE A 1 -11.79 5.54 -3.53
CA ILE A 1 -10.41 5.19 -3.15
C ILE A 1 -9.95 4.03 -4.00
N ARG A 2 -8.80 4.15 -4.64
CA ARG A 2 -8.16 3.07 -5.39
C ARG A 2 -6.90 2.60 -4.66
N PHE A 3 -6.61 1.31 -4.74
CA PHE A 3 -5.47 0.67 -4.07
C PHE A 3 -4.45 0.18 -5.09
N ILE A 4 -3.17 0.34 -4.79
CA ILE A 4 -2.11 -0.34 -5.52
C ILE A 4 -1.83 -1.67 -4.81
N MET A 5 -1.89 -2.77 -5.56
CA MET A 5 -1.78 -4.12 -5.00
C MET A 5 -0.92 -5.01 -5.89
N ASP A 6 -0.29 -6.02 -5.29
CA ASP A 6 0.49 -7.02 -6.04
C ASP A 6 -0.39 -7.72 -7.10
N HIS A 7 0.12 -7.83 -8.33
CA HIS A 7 -0.59 -8.41 -9.47
C HIS A 7 -1.04 -9.86 -9.23
N ARG A 8 -0.32 -10.60 -8.37
CA ARG A 8 -0.61 -12.00 -8.06
C ARG A 8 -1.95 -12.17 -7.35
N ILE A 9 -2.38 -11.17 -6.58
CA ILE A 9 -3.68 -11.19 -5.88
C ILE A 9 -4.84 -11.20 -6.89
N PHE A 10 -4.67 -10.59 -8.05
CA PHE A 10 -5.69 -10.58 -9.11
C PHE A 10 -5.87 -11.95 -9.80
N LYS A 11 -4.93 -12.88 -9.60
CA LYS A 11 -5.02 -14.26 -10.11
C LYS A 11 -5.85 -15.17 -9.20
N VAL A 12 -6.15 -14.74 -7.96
CA VAL A 12 -6.97 -15.51 -7.02
C VAL A 12 -8.44 -15.43 -7.45
N PRO A 13 -9.12 -16.58 -7.66
CA PRO A 13 -10.55 -16.61 -7.98
C PRO A 13 -11.36 -15.82 -6.94
N VAL A 14 -12.45 -15.18 -7.34
CA VAL A 14 -13.31 -14.32 -6.51
C VAL A 14 -12.62 -13.02 -6.08
N LEU A 15 -11.44 -13.06 -5.44
CA LEU A 15 -10.72 -11.86 -5.02
C LEU A 15 -10.27 -11.02 -6.22
N GLY A 16 -9.77 -11.67 -7.28
CA GLY A 16 -9.37 -10.97 -8.50
C GLY A 16 -10.51 -10.21 -9.16
N TRP A 17 -11.72 -10.78 -9.17
CA TRP A 17 -12.91 -10.10 -9.66
C TRP A 17 -13.29 -8.90 -8.76
N LEU A 18 -13.27 -9.08 -7.45
CA LEU A 18 -13.57 -8.02 -6.49
C LEU A 18 -12.60 -6.84 -6.62
N PHE A 19 -11.30 -7.10 -6.75
CA PHE A 19 -10.28 -6.05 -6.91
C PHE A 19 -10.38 -5.33 -8.25
N LYS A 20 -10.77 -6.03 -9.32
CA LYS A 20 -11.08 -5.39 -10.61
C LYS A 20 -12.30 -4.47 -10.49
N LEU A 21 -13.34 -4.91 -9.80
CA LEU A 21 -14.54 -4.09 -9.55
C LEU A 21 -14.20 -2.86 -8.70
N ALA A 22 -13.31 -3.00 -7.71
CA ALA A 22 -12.80 -1.89 -6.90
C ALA A 22 -11.79 -1.00 -7.65
N LYS A 23 -11.54 -1.26 -8.96
CA LYS A 23 -10.56 -0.54 -9.79
C LYS A 23 -9.18 -0.45 -9.15
N ALA A 24 -8.76 -1.51 -8.42
CA ALA A 24 -7.43 -1.59 -7.85
C ALA A 24 -6.39 -1.69 -8.98
N ILE A 25 -5.23 -1.09 -8.76
CA ILE A 25 -4.13 -1.02 -9.73
C ILE A 25 -3.18 -2.18 -9.46
N PRO A 26 -3.02 -3.12 -10.40
CA PRO A 26 -2.04 -4.18 -10.26
C PRO A 26 -0.63 -3.65 -10.45
N VAL A 27 0.30 -3.99 -9.56
CA VAL A 27 1.73 -3.71 -9.71
C VAL A 27 2.53 -5.02 -9.70
N ALA A 28 3.38 -5.18 -10.69
CA ALA A 28 4.37 -6.26 -10.74
C ALA A 28 5.72 -5.77 -10.23
N PRO A 29 6.58 -6.63 -9.64
CA PRO A 29 7.97 -6.28 -9.36
C PRO A 29 8.70 -5.86 -10.64
N GLN A 30 9.54 -4.82 -10.56
CA GLN A 30 10.28 -4.30 -11.73
C GLN A 30 11.14 -5.36 -12.43
N LYS A 31 11.65 -6.34 -11.66
CA LYS A 31 12.46 -7.45 -12.19
C LYS A 31 11.62 -8.49 -12.99
N GLU A 32 10.33 -8.61 -12.69
CA GLU A 32 9.43 -9.55 -13.36
C GLU A 32 8.82 -8.94 -14.63
N ASP A 33 8.33 -7.70 -14.53
CA ASP A 33 7.71 -6.98 -15.63
C ASP A 33 7.96 -5.47 -15.48
N PRO A 34 9.02 -4.95 -16.14
CA PRO A 34 9.35 -3.53 -16.10
C PRO A 34 8.24 -2.62 -16.66
N GLN A 35 7.50 -3.08 -17.68
CA GLN A 35 6.44 -2.30 -18.30
C GLN A 35 5.23 -2.21 -17.38
N ALA A 36 4.76 -3.33 -16.81
CA ALA A 36 3.67 -3.35 -15.83
C ALA A 36 4.04 -2.56 -14.57
N TYR A 37 5.32 -2.59 -14.17
CA TYR A 37 5.81 -1.78 -13.05
C TYR A 37 5.67 -0.27 -13.34
N GLN A 38 6.11 0.21 -14.49
CA GLN A 38 5.97 1.62 -14.87
C GLN A 38 4.51 2.01 -15.09
N GLY A 39 3.74 1.17 -15.81
CA GLY A 39 2.33 1.40 -16.07
C GLY A 39 1.47 1.51 -14.81
N ALA A 40 1.84 0.82 -13.72
CA ALA A 40 1.16 0.97 -12.44
C ALA A 40 1.30 2.39 -11.85
N PHE A 41 2.47 3.03 -12.00
CA PHE A 41 2.67 4.40 -11.54
C PHE A 41 1.97 5.43 -12.43
N ASP A 42 1.90 5.18 -13.74
CA ASP A 42 1.14 6.03 -14.67
C ASP A 42 -0.35 5.96 -14.36
N ALA A 43 -0.88 4.76 -14.11
CA ALA A 43 -2.26 4.57 -13.69
C ALA A 43 -2.54 5.22 -12.33
N ALA A 44 -1.60 5.16 -11.39
CA ALA A 44 -1.73 5.81 -10.08
C ALA A 44 -1.74 7.34 -10.20
N ALA A 45 -0.88 7.92 -11.03
CA ALA A 45 -0.90 9.36 -11.30
C ALA A 45 -2.20 9.78 -12.01
N GLN A 46 -2.74 8.94 -12.91
CA GLN A 46 -4.03 9.19 -13.54
C GLN A 46 -5.17 9.24 -12.52
N VAL A 47 -5.16 8.36 -11.50
CA VAL A 47 -6.15 8.39 -10.41
C VAL A 47 -6.15 9.73 -9.69
N LEU A 48 -4.96 10.27 -9.41
CA LEU A 48 -4.83 11.59 -8.77
C LEU A 48 -5.29 12.74 -9.68
N ARG A 49 -5.04 12.65 -11.00
CA ARG A 49 -5.57 13.60 -11.99
C ARG A 49 -7.10 13.61 -12.05
N GLU A 50 -7.72 12.46 -11.86
CA GLU A 50 -9.18 12.31 -11.81
C GLU A 50 -9.80 12.83 -10.51
N GLY A 51 -8.97 13.27 -9.55
CA GLY A 51 -9.42 13.73 -8.22
C GLY A 51 -9.81 12.59 -7.28
N ASP A 52 -9.49 11.35 -7.64
CA ASP A 52 -9.74 10.18 -6.79
C ASP A 52 -8.66 10.02 -5.72
N LEU A 53 -9.02 9.34 -4.63
CA LEU A 53 -8.07 8.98 -3.57
C LEU A 53 -7.30 7.73 -3.93
N LEU A 54 -5.99 7.77 -3.73
CA LEU A 54 -5.08 6.65 -3.92
C LEU A 54 -4.53 6.17 -2.58
N CYS A 55 -4.62 4.87 -2.32
CA CYS A 55 -4.02 4.23 -1.15
C CYS A 55 -2.88 3.32 -1.59
N ILE A 56 -1.72 3.47 -0.95
CA ILE A 56 -0.55 2.61 -1.20
C ILE A 56 0.01 2.06 0.11
N PHE A 57 0.59 0.87 0.04
CA PHE A 57 1.39 0.27 1.11
C PHE A 57 2.87 0.37 0.70
N PRO A 58 3.61 1.39 1.17
CA PRO A 58 4.95 1.68 0.65
C PRO A 58 5.99 0.63 1.05
N GLU A 59 5.68 -0.23 2.00
CA GLU A 59 6.49 -1.40 2.37
C GLU A 59 6.66 -2.39 1.20
N GLY A 60 5.70 -2.44 0.28
CA GLY A 60 5.72 -3.29 -0.91
C GLY A 60 5.73 -4.79 -0.60
N GLY A 61 5.25 -5.19 0.56
CA GLY A 61 5.11 -6.59 0.96
C GLY A 61 4.77 -6.76 2.44
N ILE A 62 4.25 -7.92 2.78
CA ILE A 62 3.87 -8.28 4.15
C ILE A 62 5.14 -8.53 4.99
N THR A 63 5.14 -8.10 6.25
CA THR A 63 6.21 -8.37 7.21
C THR A 63 6.08 -9.79 7.79
N ASN A 64 7.22 -10.40 8.18
CA ASN A 64 7.24 -11.74 8.78
C ASN A 64 7.22 -11.72 10.31
N ASP A 65 7.54 -10.58 10.91
CA ASP A 65 7.72 -10.40 12.36
C ASP A 65 6.80 -9.33 12.97
N GLY A 66 6.01 -8.63 12.14
CA GLY A 66 5.13 -7.54 12.57
C GLY A 66 5.81 -6.18 12.61
N SER A 67 7.10 -6.11 12.31
CA SER A 67 7.82 -4.84 12.24
C SER A 67 7.48 -4.06 10.97
N LEU A 68 7.53 -2.74 11.05
CA LEU A 68 7.36 -1.87 9.91
C LEU A 68 8.61 -1.94 9.01
N LYS A 69 8.42 -2.36 7.77
CA LYS A 69 9.49 -2.46 6.77
C LYS A 69 9.97 -1.10 6.31
N GLU A 70 11.07 -1.08 5.58
CA GLU A 70 11.51 0.12 4.88
C GLU A 70 10.52 0.51 3.78
N PHE A 71 10.26 1.81 3.65
CA PHE A 71 9.39 2.33 2.61
C PHE A 71 10.15 2.47 1.30
N LYS A 72 9.53 1.98 0.23
CA LYS A 72 10.07 2.06 -1.12
C LYS A 72 9.74 3.40 -1.76
N GLY A 73 10.60 3.86 -2.68
CA GLY A 73 10.43 5.12 -3.40
C GLY A 73 9.28 5.18 -4.42
N GLY A 74 8.38 4.19 -4.43
CA GLY A 74 7.23 4.18 -5.35
C GLY A 74 6.30 5.37 -5.19
N ILE A 75 6.11 5.85 -3.96
CA ILE A 75 5.30 7.04 -3.70
C ILE A 75 5.88 8.29 -4.38
N MET A 76 7.21 8.45 -4.36
CA MET A 76 7.88 9.59 -5.01
C MET A 76 7.60 9.60 -6.51
N LYS A 77 7.72 8.44 -7.16
CA LYS A 77 7.44 8.30 -8.61
C LYS A 77 6.01 8.67 -8.97
N ILE A 78 5.03 8.37 -8.10
CA ILE A 78 3.62 8.75 -8.31
C ILE A 78 3.46 10.26 -8.17
N LEU A 79 4.02 10.85 -7.12
CA LEU A 79 3.94 12.29 -6.86
C LEU A 79 4.62 13.10 -7.96
N GLU A 80 5.81 12.69 -8.41
CA GLU A 80 6.53 13.31 -9.52
C GLU A 80 5.70 13.33 -10.81
N ARG A 81 5.07 12.18 -11.16
CA ARG A 81 4.21 12.11 -12.34
C ARG A 81 2.96 12.98 -12.22
N ALA A 82 2.29 12.94 -11.06
CA ALA A 82 1.13 13.78 -10.81
C ALA A 82 1.49 15.28 -10.89
N GLN A 83 2.62 15.67 -10.32
CA GLN A 83 3.11 17.03 -10.32
C GLN A 83 3.50 17.50 -11.74
N ALA A 84 4.08 16.65 -12.56
CA ALA A 84 4.38 16.96 -13.96
C ALA A 84 3.12 17.31 -14.75
N ASP A 85 1.96 16.79 -14.33
CA ASP A 85 0.64 17.08 -14.89
C ASP A 85 -0.10 18.21 -14.13
N GLY A 86 0.58 18.94 -13.25
CA GLY A 86 0.03 20.06 -12.48
C GLY A 86 -0.83 19.66 -11.27
N VAL A 87 -0.82 18.37 -10.87
CA VAL A 87 -1.61 17.89 -9.73
C VAL A 87 -0.79 17.93 -8.45
N VAL A 88 -1.28 18.61 -7.44
CA VAL A 88 -0.70 18.67 -6.09
C VAL A 88 -1.51 17.75 -5.18
N ALA A 89 -1.00 16.56 -4.90
CA ALA A 89 -1.68 15.58 -4.06
C ALA A 89 -1.04 15.53 -2.65
N PRO A 90 -1.75 15.96 -1.59
CA PRO A 90 -1.26 15.82 -0.22
C PRO A 90 -1.18 14.35 0.18
N VAL A 91 -0.20 14.02 1.03
CA VAL A 91 0.02 12.67 1.53
C VAL A 91 -0.35 12.58 2.98
N VAL A 92 -1.29 11.67 3.30
CA VAL A 92 -1.75 11.41 4.66
C VAL A 92 -1.14 10.10 5.14
N PRO A 93 -0.23 10.10 6.13
CA PRO A 93 0.29 8.88 6.73
C PRO A 93 -0.79 8.20 7.58
N MET A 94 -0.93 6.90 7.42
CA MET A 94 -1.88 6.08 8.15
C MET A 94 -1.21 4.82 8.69
N ALA A 95 -1.61 4.37 9.86
CA ALA A 95 -1.15 3.13 10.47
C ALA A 95 -2.32 2.23 10.84
N LEU A 96 -2.24 0.95 10.44
CA LEU A 96 -3.16 -0.09 10.87
C LEU A 96 -2.62 -0.75 12.13
N THR A 97 -3.37 -0.65 13.23
CA THR A 97 -3.02 -1.27 14.50
C THR A 97 -3.79 -2.57 14.71
N ASN A 98 -3.23 -3.49 15.50
CA ASN A 98 -3.80 -4.82 15.77
C ASN A 98 -4.01 -5.71 14.51
N LEU A 99 -3.41 -5.34 13.38
CA LEU A 99 -3.47 -6.15 12.16
C LEU A 99 -2.58 -7.38 12.29
N TRP A 100 -1.42 -7.27 12.97
CA TRP A 100 -0.49 -8.37 13.18
C TRP A 100 -1.09 -9.48 14.05
N GLY A 101 -1.06 -10.70 13.52
CA GLY A 101 -1.72 -11.86 14.14
C GLY A 101 -3.19 -12.03 13.76
N SER A 102 -3.76 -11.14 12.95
CA SER A 102 -5.07 -11.33 12.32
C SER A 102 -5.01 -12.38 11.21
N PHE A 103 -6.19 -12.75 10.67
CA PHE A 103 -6.30 -13.67 9.53
C PHE A 103 -5.40 -13.30 8.33
N PHE A 104 -5.16 -12.01 8.10
CA PHE A 104 -4.46 -11.49 6.92
C PHE A 104 -2.96 -11.23 7.12
N SER A 105 -2.40 -11.49 8.32
CA SER A 105 -1.10 -10.93 8.69
C SER A 105 0.08 -11.89 8.64
N ARG A 106 -0.06 -13.13 8.17
CA ARG A 106 1.04 -14.09 8.23
C ARG A 106 1.41 -14.68 6.90
N VAL A 107 2.70 -14.51 6.58
CA VAL A 107 3.36 -15.22 5.49
C VAL A 107 4.55 -15.97 6.09
N GLU A 108 4.64 -17.31 5.90
CA GLU A 108 5.85 -18.07 6.21
C GLU A 108 6.99 -17.79 5.23
N GLN A 109 8.20 -18.25 5.60
CA GLN A 109 9.32 -18.35 4.67
C GLN A 109 8.91 -19.25 3.50
N GLY A 110 8.46 -18.67 2.42
CA GLY A 110 7.91 -19.38 1.26
C GLY A 110 6.60 -18.81 0.74
N GLY A 111 6.04 -17.79 1.38
CA GLY A 111 4.87 -17.06 0.88
C GLY A 111 3.52 -17.64 1.23
N ALA A 112 3.44 -18.75 1.98
CA ALA A 112 2.18 -19.35 2.40
C ALA A 112 1.63 -18.71 3.69
N MET A 113 0.32 -18.46 3.74
CA MET A 113 -0.35 -17.98 4.96
C MET A 113 -0.39 -19.08 6.02
N VAL A 114 0.25 -18.81 7.18
CA VAL A 114 0.32 -19.77 8.29
C VAL A 114 -0.80 -19.52 9.28
N ARG A 115 -1.63 -20.53 9.48
CA ARG A 115 -2.70 -20.60 10.48
C ARG A 115 -3.65 -19.40 10.46
N PRO A 116 -4.58 -19.36 9.50
CA PRO A 116 -5.49 -18.24 9.27
C PRO A 116 -6.41 -17.91 10.47
N PHE A 117 -6.53 -18.75 11.48
CA PHE A 117 -7.51 -18.59 12.57
C PHE A 117 -6.88 -18.43 13.97
N ARG A 118 -5.64 -18.00 14.09
CA ARG A 118 -4.92 -17.98 15.37
C ARG A 118 -5.50 -17.03 16.43
N ARG A 119 -6.21 -15.96 16.01
CA ARG A 119 -6.91 -15.01 16.91
C ARG A 119 -8.41 -14.92 16.66
N GLY A 120 -9.00 -15.93 16.00
CA GLY A 120 -10.41 -15.92 15.64
C GLY A 120 -10.71 -15.10 14.37
N LEU A 121 -11.94 -15.22 13.88
CA LEU A 121 -12.43 -14.55 12.67
C LEU A 121 -12.63 -13.03 12.86
N PHE A 122 -12.75 -12.57 14.10
CA PHE A 122 -13.06 -11.18 14.44
C PHE A 122 -11.95 -10.61 15.33
N SER A 123 -11.04 -9.84 14.76
CA SER A 123 -10.10 -9.00 15.48
C SER A 123 -10.45 -7.53 15.25
N ARG A 124 -10.38 -6.70 16.30
CA ARG A 124 -10.52 -5.25 16.14
C ARG A 124 -9.24 -4.72 15.52
N VAL A 125 -9.34 -4.21 14.29
CA VAL A 125 -8.26 -3.48 13.63
C VAL A 125 -8.50 -2.00 13.86
N GLY A 126 -7.49 -1.29 14.35
CA GLY A 126 -7.51 0.18 14.49
C GLY A 126 -6.87 0.85 13.27
N LEU A 127 -7.28 2.08 12.99
CA LEU A 127 -6.69 2.95 12.00
C LEU A 127 -6.32 4.28 12.67
N ASN A 128 -5.03 4.55 12.79
CA ASN A 128 -4.51 5.84 13.23
C ASN A 128 -4.12 6.68 12.02
N VAL A 129 -4.55 7.94 12.00
CA VAL A 129 -4.38 8.86 10.87
C VAL A 129 -3.54 10.05 11.32
N GLY A 130 -2.49 10.34 10.59
CA GLY A 130 -1.61 11.48 10.86
C GLY A 130 -1.98 12.74 10.06
N VAL A 131 -1.22 13.79 10.28
CA VAL A 131 -1.38 15.07 9.59
C VAL A 131 -0.89 14.95 8.14
N ALA A 132 -1.64 15.53 7.21
CA ALA A 132 -1.27 15.60 5.81
C ALA A 132 0.05 16.35 5.60
N SER A 133 0.84 15.88 4.65
CA SER A 133 2.09 16.51 4.20
C SER A 133 1.93 17.01 2.78
N ALA A 134 2.54 18.14 2.47
CA ALA A 134 2.66 18.56 1.09
C ALA A 134 3.58 17.60 0.31
N PRO A 135 3.36 17.37 -0.99
CA PRO A 135 4.12 16.37 -1.75
C PRO A 135 5.63 16.64 -1.78
N GLN A 136 6.06 17.90 -1.75
CA GLN A 136 7.48 18.28 -1.72
C GLN A 136 8.18 17.90 -0.40
N ASP A 137 7.43 17.73 0.70
CA ASP A 137 7.96 17.38 2.02
C ASP A 137 7.98 15.87 2.27
N VAL A 138 7.58 15.10 1.26
CA VAL A 138 7.46 13.64 1.35
C VAL A 138 8.79 12.99 1.01
N GLN A 139 9.31 12.21 1.96
CA GLN A 139 10.44 11.30 1.77
C GLN A 139 10.08 9.95 2.41
N PRO A 140 10.50 8.82 1.84
CA PRO A 140 10.16 7.49 2.35
C PRO A 140 10.53 7.31 3.83
N GLU A 141 11.71 7.76 4.24
CA GLU A 141 12.23 7.65 5.61
C GLU A 141 11.40 8.49 6.58
N THR A 142 11.07 9.73 6.20
CA THR A 142 10.25 10.64 7.02
C THR A 142 8.83 10.08 7.19
N LEU A 143 8.22 9.58 6.10
CA LEU A 143 6.91 8.95 6.17
C LEU A 143 6.92 7.69 7.03
N ARG A 144 7.96 6.86 6.92
CA ARG A 144 8.12 5.68 7.77
C ARG A 144 8.17 6.06 9.24
N GLY A 145 8.95 7.08 9.59
CA GLY A 145 9.02 7.59 10.96
C GLY A 145 7.67 8.06 11.50
N ARG A 146 6.88 8.77 10.68
CA ARG A 146 5.52 9.20 11.04
C ARG A 146 4.57 8.02 11.25
N VAL A 147 4.61 7.04 10.35
CA VAL A 147 3.78 5.83 10.50
C VAL A 147 4.19 5.02 11.73
N GLN A 148 5.49 4.95 12.04
CA GLN A 148 5.99 4.30 13.26
C GLN A 148 5.45 4.98 14.54
N GLN A 149 5.38 6.31 14.57
CA GLN A 149 4.77 7.05 15.69
C GLN A 149 3.28 6.73 15.82
N LEU A 150 2.54 6.65 14.71
CA LEU A 150 1.13 6.29 14.69
C LEU A 150 0.85 4.85 15.14
N LEU A 151 1.80 3.94 15.00
CA LEU A 151 1.69 2.56 15.50
C LEU A 151 1.84 2.48 17.02
N GLY A 152 2.56 3.41 17.63
CA GLY A 152 2.79 3.49 19.09
C GLY A 152 1.80 4.40 19.84
N ALA A 153 0.85 4.99 19.13
CA ALA A 153 -0.12 5.92 19.68
C ALA A 153 -1.38 5.22 20.24
#